data_9c189f8b9f74547ab30c0b0a60de6811
#
_entry.id   9c189f8b9f74547ab30c0b0a60de6811
#
_cell.length_a   1.000
_cell.length_b   1.000
_cell.length_c   1.000
_cell.angle_alpha   90.00
_cell.angle_beta   90.00
_cell.angle_gamma   90.00
#
_symmetry.space_group_name_H-M   'P 1'
#
loop_
_entity.id
_entity.type
_entity.pdbx_description
1 polymer ?
#
loop_
_entity_poly.entity_id
_entity_poly.type
_entity_poly.pdbx_seq_one_letter_code
_entity_poly.pdbx_strand_id
1 'polypeptide(L)'
;MKHTNFMHNQLPTLLILPLLSFYSIHKSSMAPSFRCVLVLFVSILSALNVATAATCSDCFIHSRAAYYPNSDEKGTESGACGYGTFGATINGGDVSAASDLYRDGVGCGACYQVRCSDSTYCSEKGVNVVITDQGSGPSTDFILSRRAFGRMAQTTDAAASLLNLGVVDIEYRRVSCSYPSKNITVKIDENSNYPHYLAFSLWYQQGNSDITAVQLCETKNLSCKLLSRSYGAVWTTTSAPSGSLSLRMLFSNDVTGDETWVVPVNNIPENWKAGDTYDTGVQVNN
;
A
#
# COMPACT_ATOMS: atom_id res chain seq x y z
N MET A 1 34.06 33.28 -26.69
CA MET A 1 35.20 32.36 -26.91
C MET A 1 35.20 31.26 -25.86
N LYS A 2 35.27 30.03 -26.32
CA LYS A 2 35.39 28.71 -25.72
C LYS A 2 34.04 27.96 -25.50
N HIS A 3 33.76 27.15 -26.51
CA HIS A 3 32.92 25.98 -26.50
C HIS A 3 33.42 24.93 -25.52
N THR A 4 32.53 24.27 -24.78
CA THR A 4 32.76 22.95 -24.23
C THR A 4 31.55 22.04 -24.53
N ASN A 5 31.91 20.94 -25.16
CA ASN A 5 31.03 19.92 -25.74
C ASN A 5 30.23 19.16 -24.67
N PHE A 6 28.94 18.98 -24.95
CA PHE A 6 28.08 17.97 -24.31
C PHE A 6 28.36 16.61 -24.95
N MET A 7 28.89 15.68 -24.20
CA MET A 7 28.95 14.28 -24.59
C MET A 7 27.60 13.61 -24.33
N HIS A 8 26.97 13.22 -25.41
CA HIS A 8 25.86 12.30 -25.45
C HIS A 8 26.34 10.89 -25.11
N ASN A 9 25.99 10.37 -23.95
CA ASN A 9 26.14 8.95 -23.62
C ASN A 9 24.89 8.22 -24.11
N GLN A 10 25.01 7.60 -25.29
CA GLN A 10 24.03 6.64 -25.80
C GLN A 10 24.23 5.29 -25.11
N LEU A 11 23.18 4.76 -24.44
CA LEU A 11 23.10 3.37 -24.06
C LEU A 11 22.98 2.48 -25.31
N PRO A 12 23.68 1.34 -25.35
CA PRO A 12 23.49 0.40 -26.45
C PRO A 12 22.18 -0.38 -26.29
N THR A 13 21.31 -0.23 -27.26
CA THR A 13 20.13 -1.06 -27.48
C THR A 13 20.59 -2.49 -27.77
N LEU A 14 20.31 -3.42 -26.87
CA LEU A 14 20.54 -4.83 -27.09
C LEU A 14 19.51 -5.36 -28.10
N LEU A 15 19.91 -5.44 -29.37
CA LEU A 15 19.20 -6.14 -30.44
C LEU A 15 19.26 -7.65 -30.15
N ILE A 16 18.16 -8.22 -29.70
CA ILE A 16 17.96 -9.67 -29.70
C ILE A 16 17.55 -10.07 -31.13
N LEU A 17 18.52 -10.47 -31.90
CA LEU A 17 18.30 -11.17 -33.18
C LEU A 17 17.81 -12.60 -32.89
N PRO A 18 16.71 -13.06 -33.52
CA PRO A 18 16.38 -14.48 -33.50
C PRO A 18 17.36 -15.22 -34.43
N LEU A 19 18.17 -16.07 -33.87
CA LEU A 19 18.96 -17.08 -34.61
C LEU A 19 17.98 -18.06 -35.26
N LEU A 20 17.55 -17.73 -36.47
CA LEU A 20 17.01 -18.71 -37.39
C LEU A 20 18.19 -19.54 -37.96
N SER A 21 18.57 -20.59 -37.24
CA SER A 21 19.46 -21.62 -37.72
C SER A 21 18.73 -22.40 -38.78
N PHE A 22 19.23 -22.30 -40.02
CA PHE A 22 18.83 -23.16 -41.13
C PHE A 22 19.18 -24.60 -40.77
N TYR A 23 18.20 -25.34 -40.28
CA TYR A 23 18.32 -26.79 -40.19
C TYR A 23 17.96 -27.39 -41.54
N SER A 24 18.97 -27.78 -42.29
CA SER A 24 18.84 -28.60 -43.50
C SER A 24 18.21 -29.93 -43.11
N ILE A 25 16.93 -30.10 -43.45
CA ILE A 25 16.21 -31.35 -43.18
C ILE A 25 16.65 -32.40 -44.20
N HIS A 26 17.60 -33.24 -43.81
CA HIS A 26 17.80 -34.52 -44.46
C HIS A 26 16.52 -35.35 -44.27
N LYS A 27 15.86 -35.67 -45.38
CA LYS A 27 14.68 -36.54 -45.42
C LYS A 27 15.05 -37.94 -44.96
N SER A 28 15.08 -38.18 -43.66
CA SER A 28 15.05 -39.51 -43.05
C SER A 28 13.58 -39.82 -42.75
N SER A 29 13.08 -40.88 -43.40
CA SER A 29 11.73 -41.42 -43.22
C SER A 29 11.58 -42.00 -41.82
N MET A 30 11.18 -41.18 -40.87
CA MET A 30 10.76 -41.66 -39.52
C MET A 30 9.28 -42.01 -39.58
N ALA A 31 8.92 -43.17 -39.03
CA ALA A 31 7.57 -43.69 -38.96
C ALA A 31 6.64 -42.70 -38.22
N PRO A 32 5.36 -42.52 -38.67
CA PRO A 32 4.46 -41.51 -38.16
C PRO A 32 4.14 -41.63 -36.65
N SER A 33 4.33 -42.81 -36.07
CA SER A 33 4.16 -43.04 -34.62
C SER A 33 5.18 -42.30 -33.75
N PHE A 34 6.41 -42.08 -34.24
CA PHE A 34 7.47 -41.41 -33.48
C PHE A 34 7.26 -39.90 -33.43
N ARG A 35 6.66 -39.30 -34.47
CA ARG A 35 6.31 -37.85 -34.48
C ARG A 35 5.19 -37.50 -33.51
N CYS A 36 4.18 -38.36 -33.38
CA CYS A 36 3.12 -38.18 -32.42
C CYS A 36 3.61 -38.26 -30.96
N VAL A 37 4.50 -39.21 -30.67
CA VAL A 37 5.08 -39.33 -29.32
C VAL A 37 5.96 -38.14 -28.95
N LEU A 38 6.76 -37.62 -29.90
CA LEU A 38 7.61 -36.45 -29.66
C LEU A 38 6.80 -35.16 -29.44
N VAL A 39 5.74 -34.95 -30.21
CA VAL A 39 4.82 -33.80 -30.03
C VAL A 39 4.07 -33.90 -28.72
N LEU A 40 3.63 -35.07 -28.31
CA LEU A 40 2.99 -35.30 -27.01
C LEU A 40 3.98 -35.07 -25.85
N PHE A 41 5.23 -35.49 -25.96
CA PHE A 41 6.26 -35.24 -24.94
C PHE A 41 6.58 -33.76 -24.80
N VAL A 42 6.70 -33.00 -25.90
CA VAL A 42 6.96 -31.57 -25.87
C VAL A 42 5.76 -30.79 -25.29
N SER A 43 4.52 -31.19 -25.59
CA SER A 43 3.32 -30.58 -25.01
C SER A 43 3.13 -30.91 -23.52
N ILE A 44 3.55 -32.07 -23.06
CA ILE A 44 3.52 -32.44 -21.64
C ILE A 44 4.62 -31.71 -20.86
N LEU A 45 5.83 -31.52 -21.42
CA LEU A 45 6.88 -30.75 -20.79
C LEU A 45 6.53 -29.23 -20.68
N SER A 46 5.78 -28.67 -21.63
CA SER A 46 5.33 -27.28 -21.55
C SER A 46 4.17 -27.07 -20.56
N ALA A 47 3.39 -28.12 -20.26
CA ALA A 47 2.32 -28.06 -19.26
C ALA A 47 2.82 -28.18 -17.80
N LEU A 48 4.05 -28.64 -17.59
CA LEU A 48 4.60 -28.87 -16.24
C LEU A 48 5.29 -27.63 -15.61
N ASN A 49 5.35 -26.48 -16.31
CA ASN A 49 5.99 -25.26 -15.79
C ASN A 49 5.03 -24.14 -15.38
N VAL A 50 3.74 -24.41 -15.22
CA VAL A 50 2.89 -23.51 -14.47
C VAL A 50 2.95 -23.93 -12.99
N ALA A 51 4.08 -23.67 -12.35
CA ALA A 51 4.09 -23.52 -10.91
C ALA A 51 3.24 -22.29 -10.61
N THR A 52 1.96 -22.49 -10.36
CA THR A 52 1.16 -21.48 -9.66
C THR A 52 1.86 -21.28 -8.32
N ALA A 53 2.61 -20.20 -8.19
CA ALA A 53 2.98 -19.71 -6.87
C ALA A 53 1.65 -19.51 -6.14
N ALA A 54 1.33 -20.43 -5.24
CA ALA A 54 0.19 -20.26 -4.36
C ALA A 54 0.47 -18.98 -3.56
N THR A 55 -0.18 -17.88 -3.92
CA THR A 55 -0.13 -16.65 -3.14
C THR A 55 -0.85 -16.96 -1.83
N CYS A 56 -0.07 -17.18 -0.79
CA CYS A 56 -0.61 -17.41 0.55
C CYS A 56 -1.07 -16.06 1.10
N SER A 57 -2.39 -15.81 1.10
CA SER A 57 -2.99 -14.58 1.63
C SER A 57 -2.79 -14.39 3.13
N ASP A 58 -2.56 -15.48 3.86
CA ASP A 58 -2.47 -15.51 5.32
C ASP A 58 -1.07 -15.86 5.86
N CYS A 59 -0.07 -16.03 4.98
CA CYS A 59 1.28 -16.37 5.41
C CYS A 59 1.96 -15.18 6.09
N PHE A 60 2.70 -15.50 7.15
CA PHE A 60 3.61 -14.53 7.74
C PHE A 60 4.89 -14.41 6.91
N ILE A 61 5.36 -13.19 6.77
CA ILE A 61 6.62 -12.81 6.12
C ILE A 61 7.61 -12.41 7.20
N HIS A 62 8.83 -12.93 7.12
CA HIS A 62 9.90 -12.58 8.06
C HIS A 62 10.50 -11.22 7.73
N SER A 63 10.79 -10.45 8.77
CA SER A 63 11.40 -9.13 8.68
C SER A 63 12.00 -8.71 10.02
N ARG A 64 12.30 -7.43 10.18
CA ARG A 64 12.76 -6.81 11.42
C ARG A 64 12.03 -5.50 11.66
N ALA A 65 11.83 -5.18 12.93
CA ALA A 65 11.22 -3.93 13.35
C ALA A 65 12.08 -3.19 14.37
N ALA A 66 12.07 -1.86 14.26
CA ALA A 66 12.49 -0.92 15.28
C ALA A 66 11.27 -0.15 15.80
N TYR A 67 11.49 0.85 16.65
CA TYR A 67 10.43 1.75 17.09
C TYR A 67 10.88 3.21 17.10
N TYR A 68 9.91 4.13 17.03
CA TYR A 68 10.18 5.56 17.18
C TYR A 68 10.69 5.88 18.58
N PRO A 69 11.72 6.71 18.72
CA PRO A 69 12.31 7.06 20.02
C PRO A 69 11.44 8.06 20.82
N ASN A 70 10.19 8.29 20.41
CA ASN A 70 9.29 9.25 21.01
C ASN A 70 8.92 8.88 22.44
N SER A 71 8.98 9.85 23.34
CA SER A 71 8.65 9.66 24.76
C SER A 71 7.14 9.53 25.03
N ASP A 72 6.29 9.99 24.10
CA ASP A 72 4.83 9.95 24.20
C ASP A 72 4.21 8.62 23.73
N GLU A 73 5.05 7.65 23.37
CA GLU A 73 4.69 6.31 22.90
C GLU A 73 3.89 6.24 21.59
N LYS A 74 3.62 7.38 20.93
CA LYS A 74 2.83 7.48 19.70
C LYS A 74 3.71 7.37 18.45
N GLY A 75 3.05 7.38 17.30
CA GLY A 75 3.68 7.66 16.01
C GLY A 75 4.04 9.14 15.86
N THR A 76 4.37 9.54 14.63
CA THR A 76 4.66 10.94 14.31
C THR A 76 3.45 11.65 13.69
N GLU A 77 3.25 12.93 14.04
CA GLU A 77 2.24 13.78 13.40
C GLU A 77 2.68 14.27 12.02
N SER A 78 3.97 14.21 11.73
CA SER A 78 4.57 14.59 10.44
C SER A 78 4.83 13.40 9.51
N GLY A 79 4.14 12.27 9.73
CA GLY A 79 4.30 11.06 8.91
C GLY A 79 3.98 11.30 7.44
N ALA A 80 4.73 10.61 6.58
CA ALA A 80 4.67 10.75 5.12
C ALA A 80 3.30 10.44 4.50
N CYS A 81 2.40 9.77 5.24
CA CYS A 81 1.02 9.58 4.80
C CYS A 81 0.17 10.86 4.80
N GLY A 82 0.61 11.93 5.46
CA GLY A 82 -0.10 13.20 5.48
C GLY A 82 -1.36 13.20 6.34
N TYR A 83 -1.42 12.34 7.35
CA TYR A 83 -2.56 12.23 8.26
C TYR A 83 -2.51 13.22 9.44
N GLY A 84 -1.38 13.91 9.65
CA GLY A 84 -1.21 14.83 10.78
C GLY A 84 -1.36 14.11 12.12
N THR A 85 -1.95 14.81 13.10
CA THR A 85 -2.25 14.26 14.44
C THR A 85 -3.06 12.96 14.42
N PHE A 86 -3.94 12.80 13.42
CA PHE A 86 -4.69 11.54 13.24
C PHE A 86 -3.75 10.35 12.99
N GLY A 87 -2.68 10.53 12.20
CA GLY A 87 -1.70 9.49 11.93
C GLY A 87 -0.97 8.99 13.18
N ALA A 88 -0.75 9.87 14.17
CA ALA A 88 -0.13 9.47 15.44
C ALA A 88 -1.09 8.72 16.38
N THR A 89 -2.42 8.88 16.20
CA THR A 89 -3.44 8.43 17.17
C THR A 89 -4.40 7.37 16.64
N ILE A 90 -4.50 7.19 15.34
CA ILE A 90 -5.36 6.15 14.73
C ILE A 90 -5.05 4.78 15.34
N ASN A 91 -6.04 3.91 15.41
CA ASN A 91 -5.92 2.57 15.98
C ASN A 91 -5.39 2.59 17.45
N GLY A 92 -5.70 3.65 18.19
CA GLY A 92 -5.23 3.84 19.57
C GLY A 92 -3.73 4.11 19.69
N GLY A 93 -3.09 4.54 18.59
CA GLY A 93 -1.65 4.82 18.50
C GLY A 93 -0.80 3.58 18.17
N ASP A 94 -1.41 2.46 17.85
CA ASP A 94 -0.70 1.29 17.31
C ASP A 94 -0.45 1.51 15.80
N VAL A 95 0.61 2.24 15.48
CA VAL A 95 0.95 2.70 14.13
C VAL A 95 2.41 2.41 13.79
N SER A 96 2.74 2.46 12.51
CA SER A 96 4.10 2.23 12.02
C SER A 96 4.44 3.07 10.79
N ALA A 97 5.72 3.44 10.66
CA ALA A 97 6.31 3.63 9.35
C ALA A 97 6.58 2.29 8.70
N ALA A 98 6.62 2.29 7.38
CA ALA A 98 7.04 1.13 6.60
C ALA A 98 7.96 1.55 5.46
N SER A 99 8.86 0.65 5.02
CA SER A 99 9.68 0.86 3.84
C SER A 99 8.89 0.55 2.56
N ASP A 100 9.06 -0.62 2.02
CA ASP A 100 8.45 -1.02 0.74
C ASP A 100 6.91 -1.10 0.80
N LEU A 101 6.34 -1.39 1.96
CA LEU A 101 4.88 -1.44 2.14
C LEU A 101 4.21 -0.06 2.08
N TYR A 102 4.97 1.02 2.13
CA TYR A 102 4.47 2.38 1.90
C TYR A 102 4.00 2.59 0.44
N ARG A 103 4.67 1.98 -0.55
CA ARG A 103 4.26 1.92 -1.96
C ARG A 103 3.84 3.28 -2.53
N ASP A 104 4.69 4.30 -2.41
CA ASP A 104 4.42 5.68 -2.86
C ASP A 104 3.08 6.25 -2.33
N GLY A 105 2.73 5.87 -1.10
CA GLY A 105 1.53 6.32 -0.40
C GLY A 105 0.30 5.42 -0.59
N VAL A 106 0.31 4.44 -1.50
CA VAL A 106 -0.79 3.48 -1.65
C VAL A 106 -0.97 2.66 -0.37
N GLY A 107 0.12 2.35 0.32
CA GLY A 107 0.12 1.61 1.57
C GLY A 107 -0.34 2.40 2.80
N CYS A 108 -0.58 3.71 2.67
CA CYS A 108 -1.07 4.52 3.77
C CYS A 108 -2.45 4.09 4.24
N GLY A 109 -2.61 3.88 5.54
CA GLY A 109 -3.86 3.37 6.13
C GLY A 109 -4.00 1.86 6.11
N ALA A 110 -3.06 1.12 5.50
CA ALA A 110 -3.04 -0.33 5.45
C ALA A 110 -2.75 -0.93 6.84
N CYS A 111 -3.41 -2.05 7.17
CA CYS A 111 -3.24 -2.73 8.45
C CYS A 111 -2.43 -4.00 8.32
N TYR A 112 -1.52 -4.20 9.27
CA TYR A 112 -0.68 -5.38 9.37
C TYR A 112 -0.68 -5.95 10.79
N GLN A 113 -0.79 -7.26 10.91
CA GLN A 113 -0.45 -7.96 12.14
C GLN A 113 1.06 -8.16 12.17
N VAL A 114 1.70 -7.69 13.24
CA VAL A 114 3.13 -7.80 13.47
C VAL A 114 3.36 -8.54 14.78
N ARG A 115 4.20 -9.56 14.79
CA ARG A 115 4.60 -10.29 15.99
C ARG A 115 6.10 -10.50 15.99
N CYS A 116 6.73 -10.39 17.13
CA CYS A 116 8.15 -10.69 17.25
C CYS A 116 8.38 -12.21 17.44
N SER A 117 9.59 -12.68 17.09
CA SER A 117 9.86 -14.12 16.94
C SER A 117 10.46 -14.78 18.19
N ASP A 118 11.00 -14.00 19.14
CA ASP A 118 11.62 -14.53 20.35
C ASP A 118 10.56 -14.99 21.37
N SER A 119 10.43 -16.30 21.56
CA SER A 119 9.45 -16.88 22.48
C SER A 119 9.64 -16.49 23.95
N THR A 120 10.81 -15.94 24.32
CA THR A 120 11.08 -15.46 25.69
C THR A 120 10.30 -14.19 26.01
N TYR A 121 10.12 -13.32 25.03
CA TYR A 121 9.51 -12.01 25.24
C TYR A 121 8.19 -11.84 24.47
N CYS A 122 8.02 -12.54 23.36
CA CYS A 122 7.03 -12.25 22.35
C CYS A 122 5.72 -13.01 22.54
N SER A 123 4.61 -12.31 22.29
CA SER A 123 3.27 -12.90 22.22
C SER A 123 3.02 -13.46 20.81
N GLU A 124 2.45 -14.64 20.70
CA GLU A 124 2.01 -15.22 19.42
C GLU A 124 0.96 -14.37 18.71
N LYS A 125 0.16 -13.62 19.46
CA LYS A 125 -0.87 -12.72 18.92
C LYS A 125 -0.26 -11.49 18.25
N GLY A 126 0.85 -10.96 18.79
CA GLY A 126 1.44 -9.72 18.35
C GLY A 126 0.50 -8.51 18.48
N VAL A 127 0.62 -7.54 17.56
CA VAL A 127 -0.16 -6.30 17.52
C VAL A 127 -0.59 -6.00 16.08
N ASN A 128 -1.79 -5.44 15.91
CA ASN A 128 -2.22 -4.90 14.63
C ASN A 128 -1.83 -3.42 14.55
N VAL A 129 -1.07 -3.05 13.52
CA VAL A 129 -0.61 -1.67 13.28
C VAL A 129 -1.16 -1.12 11.98
N VAL A 130 -1.27 0.21 11.92
CA VAL A 130 -1.66 0.95 10.71
C VAL A 130 -0.43 1.65 10.15
N ILE A 131 -0.22 1.59 8.84
CA ILE A 131 0.85 2.33 8.18
C ILE A 131 0.45 3.81 8.08
N THR A 132 1.22 4.67 8.72
CA THR A 132 0.97 6.13 8.76
C THR A 132 2.17 6.95 8.31
N ASP A 133 3.29 6.29 8.01
CA ASP A 133 4.53 6.96 7.65
C ASP A 133 5.37 6.10 6.69
N GLN A 134 6.36 6.73 6.06
CA GLN A 134 7.43 6.07 5.31
C GLN A 134 8.71 6.12 6.11
N GLY A 135 9.35 4.98 6.28
CA GLY A 135 10.64 4.92 6.94
C GLY A 135 11.16 3.51 7.08
N SER A 136 12.48 3.43 7.17
CA SER A 136 13.19 2.19 7.48
C SER A 136 14.40 2.52 8.34
N GLY A 137 14.77 1.61 9.22
CA GLY A 137 16.07 1.62 9.89
C GLY A 137 17.05 0.69 9.17
N PRO A 138 18.28 0.57 9.63
CA PRO A 138 19.23 -0.40 9.12
C PRO A 138 18.65 -1.82 9.20
N SER A 139 18.34 -2.43 8.04
CA SER A 139 17.77 -3.77 7.93
C SER A 139 16.44 -3.95 8.67
N THR A 140 15.57 -2.93 8.66
CA THR A 140 14.22 -3.01 9.23
C THR A 140 13.19 -2.52 8.22
N ASP A 141 12.03 -3.20 8.12
CA ASP A 141 10.93 -2.82 7.24
C ASP A 141 9.85 -2.03 8.00
N PHE A 142 9.86 -2.09 9.33
CA PHE A 142 8.91 -1.41 10.19
C PHE A 142 9.62 -0.54 11.24
N ILE A 143 9.07 0.66 11.46
CA ILE A 143 9.37 1.49 12.63
C ILE A 143 8.05 1.72 13.35
N LEU A 144 7.78 0.92 14.37
CA LEU A 144 6.54 0.95 15.12
C LEU A 144 6.50 2.14 16.09
N SER A 145 5.31 2.59 16.45
CA SER A 145 5.17 3.38 17.67
C SER A 145 5.73 2.59 18.86
N ARG A 146 6.32 3.27 19.84
CA ARG A 146 6.87 2.61 21.03
C ARG A 146 5.82 1.76 21.73
N ARG A 147 4.58 2.25 21.78
CA ARG A 147 3.41 1.52 22.27
C ARG A 147 3.19 0.20 21.54
N ALA A 148 3.10 0.24 20.20
CA ALA A 148 2.88 -0.96 19.39
C ALA A 148 4.02 -1.97 19.55
N PHE A 149 5.26 -1.50 19.60
CA PHE A 149 6.43 -2.34 19.80
C PHE A 149 6.37 -3.08 21.13
N GLY A 150 6.06 -2.38 22.25
CA GLY A 150 5.88 -2.99 23.55
C GLY A 150 4.71 -3.98 23.60
N ARG A 151 3.65 -3.77 22.83
CA ARG A 151 2.47 -4.66 22.76
C ARG A 151 2.72 -5.98 22.02
N MET A 152 3.83 -6.13 21.33
CA MET A 152 4.25 -7.44 20.82
C MET A 152 4.65 -8.39 21.93
N ALA A 153 4.99 -7.89 23.12
CA ALA A 153 5.41 -8.69 24.26
C ALA A 153 4.25 -9.46 24.89
N GLN A 154 4.59 -10.58 25.55
CA GLN A 154 3.62 -11.43 26.24
C GLN A 154 3.21 -10.91 27.63
N THR A 155 4.08 -10.09 28.28
CA THR A 155 3.84 -9.48 29.60
C THR A 155 4.39 -8.05 29.62
N THR A 156 4.00 -7.28 30.63
CA THR A 156 4.54 -5.92 30.86
C THR A 156 6.05 -5.92 31.09
N ASP A 157 6.57 -6.89 31.85
CA ASP A 157 8.01 -7.01 32.12
C ASP A 157 8.78 -7.40 30.86
N ALA A 158 8.22 -8.29 30.05
CA ALA A 158 8.76 -8.65 28.76
C ALA A 158 8.76 -7.45 27.79
N ALA A 159 7.78 -6.54 27.87
CA ALA A 159 7.74 -5.34 27.05
C ALA A 159 8.92 -4.41 27.33
N ALA A 160 9.29 -4.22 28.59
CA ALA A 160 10.48 -3.43 28.95
C ALA A 160 11.76 -4.05 28.41
N SER A 161 11.89 -5.37 28.51
CA SER A 161 13.02 -6.12 27.97
C SER A 161 13.08 -6.03 26.43
N LEU A 162 11.95 -6.17 25.75
CA LEU A 162 11.82 -6.07 24.30
C LEU A 162 12.25 -4.68 23.81
N LEU A 163 11.79 -3.62 24.48
CA LEU A 163 12.17 -2.23 24.16
C LEU A 163 13.67 -1.98 24.31
N ASN A 164 14.32 -2.62 25.29
CA ASN A 164 15.75 -2.51 25.48
C ASN A 164 16.59 -3.14 24.35
N LEU A 165 16.01 -4.08 23.58
CA LEU A 165 16.66 -4.67 22.41
C LEU A 165 16.72 -3.67 21.24
N GLY A 166 15.76 -2.74 21.15
CA GLY A 166 15.72 -1.68 20.14
C GLY A 166 15.30 -2.14 18.76
N VAL A 167 15.85 -3.24 18.25
CA VAL A 167 15.52 -3.87 16.97
C VAL A 167 15.32 -5.37 17.20
N VAL A 168 14.24 -5.92 16.68
CA VAL A 168 13.88 -7.33 16.83
C VAL A 168 13.47 -7.96 15.51
N ASP A 169 13.65 -9.27 15.41
CA ASP A 169 13.12 -10.07 14.33
C ASP A 169 11.61 -10.23 14.52
N ILE A 170 10.88 -10.06 13.43
CA ILE A 170 9.42 -10.12 13.40
C ILE A 170 8.92 -11.00 12.28
N GLU A 171 7.65 -11.34 12.38
CA GLU A 171 6.84 -11.85 11.30
C GLU A 171 5.62 -10.94 11.14
N TYR A 172 5.23 -10.67 9.90
CA TYR A 172 4.07 -9.83 9.61
C TYR A 172 3.20 -10.39 8.50
N ARG A 173 1.93 -10.01 8.50
CA ARG A 173 1.00 -10.27 7.40
C ARG A 173 -0.01 -9.14 7.25
N ARG A 174 -0.54 -8.96 6.04
CA ARG A 174 -1.67 -8.06 5.83
C ARG A 174 -2.89 -8.56 6.59
N VAL A 175 -3.64 -7.64 7.20
CA VAL A 175 -4.91 -7.92 7.86
C VAL A 175 -5.94 -6.85 7.52
N SER A 176 -7.23 -7.18 7.64
CA SER A 176 -8.28 -6.20 7.47
C SER A 176 -8.22 -5.15 8.58
N CYS A 177 -8.28 -3.87 8.20
CA CYS A 177 -8.50 -2.79 9.14
C CYS A 177 -9.93 -2.84 9.68
N SER A 178 -10.12 -2.46 10.93
CA SER A 178 -11.44 -2.44 11.57
C SER A 178 -11.63 -1.14 12.37
N TYR A 179 -12.63 -0.38 11.98
CA TYR A 179 -13.03 0.87 12.63
C TYR A 179 -14.55 0.81 12.93
N PRO A 180 -14.97 0.08 13.99
CA PRO A 180 -16.39 -0.12 14.28
C PRO A 180 -17.16 1.20 14.37
N SER A 181 -18.33 1.25 13.75
CA SER A 181 -19.21 2.42 13.72
C SER A 181 -18.61 3.68 13.08
N LYS A 182 -17.58 3.50 12.23
CA LYS A 182 -17.03 4.59 11.41
C LYS A 182 -17.29 4.32 9.94
N ASN A 183 -17.67 5.34 9.21
CA ASN A 183 -17.61 5.39 7.76
C ASN A 183 -16.26 5.95 7.31
N ILE A 184 -15.92 5.73 6.04
CA ILE A 184 -14.82 6.46 5.41
C ILE A 184 -15.14 7.95 5.54
N THR A 185 -14.17 8.74 5.97
CA THR A 185 -14.31 10.17 6.23
C THR A 185 -13.34 10.94 5.35
N VAL A 186 -13.85 11.98 4.68
CA VAL A 186 -13.03 12.95 3.95
C VAL A 186 -12.52 13.99 4.94
N LYS A 187 -11.21 14.10 5.10
CA LYS A 187 -10.57 15.19 5.85
C LYS A 187 -9.99 16.20 4.86
N ILE A 188 -10.55 17.40 4.82
CA ILE A 188 -9.99 18.49 4.02
C ILE A 188 -8.71 18.99 4.69
N ASP A 189 -7.65 19.12 3.90
CA ASP A 189 -6.37 19.61 4.38
C ASP A 189 -6.47 21.09 4.80
N GLU A 190 -5.74 21.44 5.86
CA GLU A 190 -5.72 22.79 6.43
C GLU A 190 -5.21 23.86 5.45
N ASN A 191 -4.41 23.45 4.45
CA ASN A 191 -3.86 24.34 3.42
C ASN A 191 -4.79 24.47 2.21
N SER A 192 -5.96 23.84 2.21
CA SER A 192 -6.93 24.01 1.15
C SER A 192 -7.45 25.44 1.10
N ASN A 193 -7.70 25.94 -0.12
CA ASN A 193 -8.14 27.33 -0.34
C ASN A 193 -9.33 27.33 -1.31
N TYR A 194 -10.53 27.44 -0.72
CA TYR A 194 -11.78 27.50 -1.49
C TYR A 194 -11.86 28.75 -2.39
N PRO A 195 -12.25 28.62 -3.65
CA PRO A 195 -12.52 27.42 -4.45
C PRO A 195 -11.29 26.95 -5.25
N HIS A 196 -10.11 27.52 -5.02
CA HIS A 196 -8.96 27.42 -5.94
C HIS A 196 -8.15 26.14 -5.79
N TYR A 197 -8.00 25.66 -4.56
CA TYR A 197 -7.19 24.49 -4.25
C TYR A 197 -7.89 23.60 -3.24
N LEU A 198 -8.07 22.35 -3.58
CA LEU A 198 -8.64 21.34 -2.69
C LEU A 198 -7.62 20.21 -2.54
N ALA A 199 -7.24 19.95 -1.28
CA ALA A 199 -6.48 18.79 -0.86
C ALA A 199 -7.25 18.06 0.24
N PHE A 200 -7.22 16.74 0.25
CA PHE A 200 -7.86 15.95 1.30
C PHE A 200 -7.25 14.58 1.43
N SER A 201 -7.46 13.95 2.58
CA SER A 201 -7.17 12.55 2.84
C SER A 201 -8.45 11.77 3.18
N LEU A 202 -8.39 10.44 3.02
CA LEU A 202 -9.49 9.53 3.33
C LEU A 202 -9.12 8.73 4.59
N TRP A 203 -9.96 8.83 5.62
CA TRP A 203 -9.74 8.25 6.94
C TRP A 203 -10.68 7.09 7.19
N TYR A 204 -10.32 6.19 8.10
CA TYR A 204 -11.14 5.07 8.59
C TYR A 204 -11.53 4.04 7.53
N GLN A 205 -10.72 3.88 6.48
CA GLN A 205 -10.94 2.80 5.53
C GLN A 205 -10.79 1.43 6.21
N GLN A 206 -11.81 0.59 6.13
CA GLN A 206 -11.79 -0.79 6.62
C GLN A 206 -11.37 -1.78 5.52
N GLY A 207 -11.25 -3.07 5.92
CA GLY A 207 -10.89 -4.14 4.99
C GLY A 207 -9.38 -4.20 4.70
N ASN A 208 -9.03 -4.95 3.66
CA ASN A 208 -7.66 -5.21 3.23
C ASN A 208 -7.35 -4.71 1.81
N SER A 209 -8.28 -4.00 1.18
CA SER A 209 -8.04 -3.34 -0.12
C SER A 209 -7.47 -1.94 0.07
N ASP A 210 -6.73 -1.46 -0.92
CA ASP A 210 -6.13 -0.12 -0.90
C ASP A 210 -6.85 0.83 -1.85
N ILE A 211 -6.91 2.13 -1.51
CA ILE A 211 -7.46 3.15 -2.42
C ILE A 211 -6.37 3.51 -3.43
N THR A 212 -6.55 3.09 -4.68
CA THR A 212 -5.56 3.28 -5.75
C THR A 212 -5.87 4.49 -6.64
N ALA A 213 -7.14 4.88 -6.76
CA ALA A 213 -7.55 6.06 -7.51
C ALA A 213 -8.75 6.75 -6.86
N VAL A 214 -8.84 8.07 -7.05
CA VAL A 214 -9.98 8.87 -6.60
C VAL A 214 -10.40 9.81 -7.71
N GLN A 215 -11.70 9.84 -7.98
CA GLN A 215 -12.33 10.82 -8.86
C GLN A 215 -13.17 11.81 -8.05
N LEU A 216 -13.10 13.06 -8.42
CA LEU A 216 -13.95 14.13 -7.93
C LEU A 216 -14.97 14.50 -8.99
N CYS A 217 -16.25 14.47 -8.63
CA CYS A 217 -17.38 14.67 -9.54
C CYS A 217 -18.23 15.84 -9.08
N GLU A 218 -18.65 16.69 -10.02
CA GLU A 218 -19.71 17.66 -9.79
C GLU A 218 -21.05 16.95 -9.67
N THR A 219 -21.80 17.17 -8.59
CA THR A 219 -23.11 16.52 -8.42
C THR A 219 -24.16 17.03 -9.42
N LYS A 220 -23.97 18.25 -9.95
CA LYS A 220 -24.92 18.94 -10.80
C LYS A 220 -24.97 18.40 -12.25
N ASN A 221 -23.83 17.98 -12.81
CA ASN A 221 -23.69 17.53 -14.20
C ASN A 221 -22.98 16.18 -14.32
N LEU A 222 -22.56 15.57 -13.19
CA LEU A 222 -21.82 14.31 -13.11
C LEU A 222 -20.50 14.32 -13.89
N SER A 223 -19.94 15.51 -14.12
CA SER A 223 -18.59 15.63 -14.69
C SER A 223 -17.57 15.24 -13.65
N CYS A 224 -16.77 14.21 -13.95
CA CYS A 224 -15.77 13.66 -13.04
C CYS A 224 -14.36 13.88 -13.58
N LYS A 225 -13.43 14.19 -12.69
CA LYS A 225 -12.00 14.22 -13.01
C LYS A 225 -11.22 13.32 -12.06
N LEU A 226 -10.22 12.63 -12.59
CA LEU A 226 -9.28 11.86 -11.79
C LEU A 226 -8.38 12.83 -11.02
N LEU A 227 -8.20 12.58 -9.73
CA LEU A 227 -7.29 13.35 -8.89
C LEU A 227 -5.87 12.81 -8.93
N SER A 228 -4.92 13.67 -8.66
CA SER A 228 -3.54 13.28 -8.42
C SER A 228 -3.33 12.95 -6.95
N ARG A 229 -2.66 11.84 -6.66
CA ARG A 229 -2.09 11.59 -5.35
C ARG A 229 -0.85 12.48 -5.22
N SER A 230 -0.90 13.48 -4.38
CA SER A 230 0.19 14.46 -4.23
C SER A 230 1.36 13.87 -3.45
N TYR A 231 1.06 13.27 -2.32
CA TYR A 231 1.98 12.50 -1.48
C TYR A 231 1.16 11.65 -0.50
N GLY A 232 1.72 10.56 -0.01
CA GLY A 232 1.06 9.72 0.98
C GLY A 232 -0.37 9.37 0.61
N ALA A 233 -1.30 9.65 1.49
CA ALA A 233 -2.74 9.49 1.29
C ALA A 233 -3.45 10.77 0.84
N VAL A 234 -2.73 11.82 0.44
CA VAL A 234 -3.29 13.12 0.11
C VAL A 234 -3.61 13.24 -1.38
N TRP A 235 -4.87 13.52 -1.68
CA TRP A 235 -5.40 13.74 -3.02
C TRP A 235 -5.65 15.22 -3.27
N THR A 236 -5.28 15.71 -4.46
CA THR A 236 -5.30 17.15 -4.74
C THR A 236 -5.89 17.51 -6.08
N THR A 237 -6.41 18.75 -6.13
CA THR A 237 -6.76 19.42 -7.39
C THR A 237 -6.56 20.94 -7.26
N THR A 238 -5.97 21.54 -8.29
CA THR A 238 -5.75 22.99 -8.40
C THR A 238 -6.98 23.78 -8.90
N SER A 239 -8.05 23.08 -9.25
CA SER A 239 -9.30 23.69 -9.70
C SER A 239 -10.44 22.82 -9.18
N ALA A 240 -10.84 23.06 -7.93
CA ALA A 240 -12.02 22.40 -7.39
C ALA A 240 -13.23 22.82 -8.20
N PRO A 241 -14.09 21.89 -8.65
CA PRO A 241 -15.32 22.24 -9.30
C PRO A 241 -16.22 23.03 -8.36
N SER A 242 -17.12 23.87 -8.90
CA SER A 242 -18.09 24.58 -8.12
C SER A 242 -19.27 23.71 -7.71
N GLY A 243 -19.94 24.04 -6.62
CA GLY A 243 -21.08 23.32 -6.10
C GLY A 243 -20.70 22.14 -5.20
N SER A 244 -21.68 21.34 -4.87
CA SER A 244 -21.50 20.13 -4.08
C SER A 244 -20.73 19.08 -4.87
N LEU A 245 -19.81 18.36 -4.21
CA LEU A 245 -18.88 17.44 -4.84
C LEU A 245 -19.10 16.01 -4.35
N SER A 246 -19.17 15.07 -5.27
CA SER A 246 -19.18 13.64 -4.99
C SER A 246 -17.80 13.04 -5.27
N LEU A 247 -17.45 12.01 -4.51
CA LEU A 247 -16.23 11.23 -4.74
C LEU A 247 -16.57 9.88 -5.39
N ARG A 248 -15.58 9.32 -6.08
CA ARG A 248 -15.54 7.91 -6.45
C ARG A 248 -14.16 7.38 -6.10
N MET A 249 -14.11 6.33 -5.32
CA MET A 249 -12.88 5.73 -4.81
C MET A 249 -12.69 4.35 -5.45
N LEU A 250 -11.55 4.09 -6.06
CA LEU A 250 -11.18 2.77 -6.56
C LEU A 250 -10.42 2.03 -5.49
N PHE A 251 -11.00 0.91 -5.07
CA PHE A 251 -10.36 -0.04 -4.16
C PHE A 251 -9.76 -1.18 -4.96
N SER A 252 -8.51 -1.52 -4.66
CA SER A 252 -7.81 -2.65 -5.26
C SER A 252 -7.28 -3.58 -4.17
N ASN A 253 -7.48 -4.87 -4.36
CA ASN A 253 -6.94 -5.90 -3.49
C ASN A 253 -5.71 -6.53 -4.16
N ASP A 254 -4.54 -6.33 -3.58
CA ASP A 254 -3.27 -6.81 -4.15
C ASP A 254 -3.17 -8.34 -4.24
N VAL A 255 -3.95 -9.07 -3.43
CA VAL A 255 -3.90 -10.55 -3.37
C VAL A 255 -4.81 -11.16 -4.43
N THR A 256 -6.05 -10.65 -4.55
CA THR A 256 -7.05 -11.21 -5.49
C THR A 256 -7.01 -10.53 -6.85
N GLY A 257 -6.43 -9.32 -6.93
CA GLY A 257 -6.48 -8.47 -8.13
C GLY A 257 -7.84 -7.84 -8.38
N ASP A 258 -8.79 -7.96 -7.44
CA ASP A 258 -10.11 -7.39 -7.58
C ASP A 258 -10.09 -5.87 -7.45
N GLU A 259 -10.81 -5.19 -8.33
CA GLU A 259 -10.98 -3.74 -8.30
C GLU A 259 -12.46 -3.37 -8.20
N THR A 260 -12.78 -2.44 -7.32
CA THR A 260 -14.17 -2.00 -7.10
C THR A 260 -14.25 -0.49 -6.91
N TRP A 261 -15.10 0.16 -7.69
CA TRP A 261 -15.44 1.57 -7.48
C TRP A 261 -16.53 1.71 -6.42
N VAL A 262 -16.23 2.51 -5.39
CA VAL A 262 -17.19 2.86 -4.33
C VAL A 262 -17.54 4.34 -4.45
N VAL A 263 -18.83 4.63 -4.42
CA VAL A 263 -19.38 5.99 -4.47
C VAL A 263 -20.00 6.31 -3.11
N PRO A 264 -19.56 7.36 -2.42
CA PRO A 264 -20.18 7.85 -1.20
C PRO A 264 -21.68 8.12 -1.34
N VAL A 265 -22.41 7.91 -0.25
CA VAL A 265 -23.82 8.33 -0.14
C VAL A 265 -23.89 9.83 0.09
N ASN A 266 -22.98 10.36 0.90
CA ASN A 266 -22.91 11.78 1.24
C ASN A 266 -21.89 12.49 0.35
N ASN A 267 -22.18 13.74 0.03
CA ASN A 267 -21.34 14.61 -0.76
C ASN A 267 -20.54 15.57 0.13
N ILE A 268 -19.43 16.07 -0.41
CA ILE A 268 -18.74 17.23 0.14
C ILE A 268 -19.61 18.46 -0.20
N PRO A 269 -20.02 19.29 0.77
CA PRO A 269 -20.90 20.43 0.52
C PRO A 269 -20.22 21.49 -0.34
N GLU A 270 -21.03 22.33 -1.01
CA GLU A 270 -20.54 23.41 -1.85
C GLU A 270 -19.62 24.39 -1.09
N ASN A 271 -19.93 24.66 0.18
CA ASN A 271 -19.20 25.60 1.03
C ASN A 271 -18.21 24.88 1.97
N TRP A 272 -17.54 23.82 1.47
CA TRP A 272 -16.53 23.13 2.25
C TRP A 272 -15.42 24.08 2.75
N LYS A 273 -14.83 23.75 3.87
CA LYS A 273 -13.77 24.56 4.51
C LYS A 273 -12.52 23.74 4.73
N ALA A 274 -11.37 24.40 4.69
CA ALA A 274 -10.11 23.85 5.13
C ALA A 274 -10.22 23.35 6.58
N GLY A 275 -9.68 22.18 6.84
CA GLY A 275 -9.72 21.55 8.15
C GLY A 275 -11.00 20.80 8.51
N ASP A 276 -12.08 20.93 7.75
CA ASP A 276 -13.33 20.21 8.03
C ASP A 276 -13.24 18.72 7.67
N THR A 277 -14.14 17.95 8.26
CA THR A 277 -14.33 16.53 7.95
C THR A 277 -15.75 16.24 7.51
N TYR A 278 -15.88 15.33 6.52
CA TYR A 278 -17.17 14.94 5.96
C TYR A 278 -17.31 13.43 5.95
N ASP A 279 -18.35 12.92 6.61
CA ASP A 279 -18.67 11.50 6.61
C ASP A 279 -19.24 11.12 5.24
N THR A 280 -18.68 10.11 4.60
CA THR A 280 -19.10 9.65 3.27
C THR A 280 -20.38 8.84 3.28
N GLY A 281 -20.83 8.35 4.43
CA GLY A 281 -21.97 7.45 4.58
C GLY A 281 -21.73 6.03 4.05
N VAL A 282 -20.48 5.69 3.70
CA VAL A 282 -20.13 4.34 3.20
C VAL A 282 -18.91 3.77 3.93
N GLN A 283 -18.86 2.46 3.95
CA GLN A 283 -17.71 1.70 4.38
C GLN A 283 -17.51 0.49 3.45
N VAL A 284 -16.27 0.04 3.31
CA VAL A 284 -15.94 -1.17 2.57
C VAL A 284 -15.83 -2.31 3.58
N ASN A 285 -16.69 -3.31 3.42
CA ASN A 285 -16.63 -4.56 4.16
C ASN A 285 -16.15 -5.64 3.17
N ASN A 286 -14.98 -6.18 3.42
CA ASN A 286 -14.47 -7.36 2.70
C ASN A 286 -14.84 -8.62 3.47
#